data_f5eba01dc4fdcdb3edfff94ab6fe50ab
#
_entry.id   f5eba01dc4fdcdb3edfff94ab6fe50ab
#
_cell.length_a   1.000
_cell.length_b   1.000
_cell.length_c   1.000
_cell.angle_alpha   90.00
_cell.angle_beta   90.00
_cell.angle_gamma   90.00
#
_symmetry.space_group_name_H-M   'P 1'
#
loop_
_entity.id
_entity.type
_entity.pdbx_description
1 polymer ?
#
loop_
_entity_poly.entity_id
_entity_poly.type
_entity_poly.pdbx_seq_one_letter_code
_entity_poly.pdbx_strand_id
1 'polypeptide(L)'
;MSKRVIDAAEVARAHESLGLTTEVADQGVYERTVQRFQERNIALPTFAELADPSTIPAARIAPLAGLDRNEPDSRNLFRVHWFSRLDGSGPHEVPDYIELPSEMTGVEARILLAIGNRFPMIRAHKVLAAYSCLVPRLVTGRFDPTAHRAVWPSTGNYARGGIAISRIMDCRGVAVLPEGMSKARFDWLEQWTLDPTNDIIRTPGTESNVKEIYDACNELEQDPEIEIINQFSEFSNHLGHYAVTGPALGRVFEHATAGRSDARLVAFVSASGSAGTLGAGDYLKDTYGSRIVAVEALECPTMLENGFGDHNIQGIGDKHVPLIHNVM
;
A
#
# COMPACT_ATOMS: atom_id res chain seq x y z
N MET A 1 11.62 -22.96 -27.42
CA MET A 1 11.54 -21.55 -27.03
C MET A 1 12.91 -21.12 -26.55
N SER A 2 13.55 -20.19 -27.27
CA SER A 2 14.84 -19.63 -26.86
C SER A 2 14.64 -18.83 -25.57
N LYS A 3 15.39 -19.16 -24.50
CA LYS A 3 15.41 -18.33 -23.30
C LYS A 3 16.03 -16.99 -23.70
N ARG A 4 15.24 -15.92 -23.64
CA ARG A 4 15.75 -14.55 -23.80
C ARG A 4 16.77 -14.31 -22.67
N VAL A 5 18.00 -14.03 -23.05
CA VAL A 5 19.02 -13.59 -22.09
C VAL A 5 18.76 -12.12 -21.83
N ILE A 6 18.33 -11.79 -20.61
CA ILE A 6 18.14 -10.41 -20.17
C ILE A 6 19.51 -9.87 -19.78
N ASP A 7 19.93 -8.75 -20.33
CA ASP A 7 21.21 -8.13 -20.01
C ASP A 7 21.14 -7.35 -18.67
N ALA A 8 22.31 -7.07 -18.08
CA ALA A 8 22.39 -6.39 -16.79
C ALA A 8 21.82 -4.96 -16.84
N ALA A 9 21.91 -4.27 -17.98
CA ALA A 9 21.36 -2.93 -18.14
C ALA A 9 19.81 -2.96 -18.23
N GLU A 10 19.26 -3.99 -18.87
CA GLU A 10 17.81 -4.22 -18.90
C GLU A 10 17.27 -4.51 -17.49
N VAL A 11 17.98 -5.34 -16.72
CA VAL A 11 17.65 -5.61 -15.30
C VAL A 11 17.72 -4.34 -14.46
N ALA A 12 18.78 -3.54 -14.60
CA ALA A 12 18.94 -2.29 -13.85
C ALA A 12 17.81 -1.28 -14.16
N ARG A 13 17.44 -1.11 -15.43
CA ARG A 13 16.32 -0.26 -15.85
C ARG A 13 14.98 -0.78 -15.29
N ALA A 14 14.77 -2.09 -15.29
CA ALA A 14 13.58 -2.68 -14.70
C ALA A 14 13.53 -2.44 -13.19
N HIS A 15 14.63 -2.63 -12.48
CA HIS A 15 14.70 -2.34 -11.04
C HIS A 15 14.40 -0.86 -10.76
N GLU A 16 14.91 0.04 -11.57
CA GLU A 16 14.65 1.47 -11.44
C GLU A 16 13.16 1.79 -11.65
N SER A 17 12.59 1.32 -12.75
CA SER A 17 11.18 1.55 -13.08
C SER A 17 10.21 0.93 -12.07
N LEU A 18 10.60 -0.17 -11.42
CA LEU A 18 9.83 -0.85 -10.38
C LEU A 18 10.06 -0.28 -8.97
N GLY A 19 10.92 0.71 -8.81
CA GLY A 19 11.26 1.27 -7.50
C GLY A 19 12.09 0.32 -6.61
N LEU A 20 12.80 -0.64 -7.21
CA LEU A 20 13.57 -1.68 -6.50
C LEU A 20 15.01 -1.28 -6.19
N THR A 21 15.48 -0.14 -6.71
CA THR A 21 16.84 0.32 -6.42
C THR A 21 16.94 0.89 -5.01
N THR A 22 18.06 0.60 -4.36
CA THR A 22 18.43 1.16 -3.06
C THR A 22 19.52 2.24 -3.20
N GLU A 23 19.97 2.51 -4.42
CA GLU A 23 20.96 3.55 -4.70
C GLU A 23 20.34 4.93 -4.58
N VAL A 24 21.08 5.86 -3.98
CA VAL A 24 20.67 7.26 -3.92
C VAL A 24 20.81 7.87 -5.31
N ALA A 25 19.65 8.26 -5.89
CA ALA A 25 19.59 8.83 -7.23
C ALA A 25 20.05 10.32 -7.25
N ASP A 26 19.67 11.07 -6.21
CA ASP A 26 20.08 12.46 -6.00
C ASP A 26 20.52 12.67 -4.56
N GLN A 27 21.83 12.88 -4.36
CA GLN A 27 22.41 13.08 -3.04
C GLN A 27 21.92 14.38 -2.37
N GLY A 28 21.71 15.44 -3.15
CA GLY A 28 21.24 16.71 -2.61
C GLY A 28 19.78 16.63 -2.13
N VAL A 29 18.92 15.92 -2.87
CA VAL A 29 17.54 15.66 -2.46
C VAL A 29 17.52 14.79 -1.19
N TYR A 30 18.34 13.73 -1.16
CA TYR A 30 18.45 12.88 0.02
C TYR A 30 18.85 13.67 1.27
N GLU A 31 19.88 14.54 1.17
CA GLU A 31 20.35 15.35 2.29
C GLU A 31 19.29 16.35 2.77
N ARG A 32 18.56 17.01 1.85
CA ARG A 32 17.43 17.89 2.21
C ARG A 32 16.31 17.11 2.89
N THR A 33 16.01 15.91 2.43
CA THR A 33 15.00 15.03 3.05
C THR A 33 15.40 14.68 4.49
N VAL A 34 16.66 14.26 4.70
CA VAL A 34 17.20 13.93 6.04
C VAL A 34 17.13 15.14 6.95
N GLN A 35 17.60 16.31 6.48
CA GLN A 35 17.56 17.55 7.25
C GLN A 35 16.12 17.90 7.66
N ARG A 36 15.18 17.90 6.70
CA ARG A 36 13.78 18.22 6.95
C ARG A 36 13.16 17.27 7.99
N PHE A 37 13.43 15.98 7.89
CA PHE A 37 12.90 14.99 8.83
C PHE A 37 13.49 15.16 10.23
N GLN A 38 14.78 15.52 10.34
CA GLN A 38 15.39 15.87 11.62
C GLN A 38 14.76 17.12 12.25
N GLU A 39 14.58 18.20 11.48
CA GLU A 39 13.96 19.44 11.93
C GLU A 39 12.52 19.25 12.40
N ARG A 40 11.78 18.33 11.75
CA ARG A 40 10.38 17.99 12.05
C ARG A 40 10.24 16.84 13.05
N ASN A 41 11.37 16.27 13.52
CA ASN A 41 11.38 15.08 14.38
C ASN A 41 10.57 13.90 13.79
N ILE A 42 10.66 13.71 12.46
CA ILE A 42 10.03 12.60 11.76
C ILE A 42 11.02 11.43 11.74
N ALA A 43 10.56 10.28 12.24
CA ALA A 43 11.30 9.03 12.15
C ALA A 43 10.49 8.01 11.36
N LEU A 44 11.16 7.30 10.46
CA LEU A 44 10.53 6.28 9.63
C LEU A 44 10.73 4.91 10.26
N PRO A 45 9.66 4.15 10.53
CA PRO A 45 9.81 2.74 10.89
C PRO A 45 10.35 1.95 9.70
N THR A 46 11.21 0.98 9.95
CA THR A 46 11.62 0.02 8.93
C THR A 46 10.49 -0.96 8.62
N PHE A 47 10.53 -1.60 7.45
CA PHE A 47 9.55 -2.65 7.11
C PHE A 47 9.68 -3.85 8.08
N ALA A 48 10.88 -4.13 8.59
CA ALA A 48 11.08 -5.16 9.62
C ALA A 48 10.36 -4.81 10.93
N GLU A 49 10.44 -3.56 11.38
CA GLU A 49 9.70 -3.08 12.56
C GLU A 49 8.18 -3.12 12.33
N LEU A 50 7.71 -2.82 11.12
CA LEU A 50 6.27 -2.92 10.80
C LEU A 50 5.80 -4.38 10.71
N ALA A 51 6.67 -5.31 10.33
CA ALA A 51 6.40 -6.75 10.29
C ALA A 51 6.38 -7.38 11.69
N ASP A 52 7.24 -6.89 12.59
CA ASP A 52 7.29 -7.28 13.99
C ASP A 52 7.42 -6.05 14.91
N PRO A 53 6.28 -5.44 15.30
CA PRO A 53 6.30 -4.23 16.14
C PRO A 53 6.91 -4.42 17.53
N SER A 54 7.17 -5.66 17.98
CA SER A 54 7.90 -5.91 19.23
C SER A 54 9.35 -5.45 19.16
N THR A 55 9.89 -5.29 17.95
CA THR A 55 11.25 -4.79 17.69
C THR A 55 11.35 -3.26 17.67
N ILE A 56 10.23 -2.56 17.63
CA ILE A 56 10.22 -1.09 17.67
C ILE A 56 10.74 -0.62 19.04
N PRO A 57 11.73 0.29 19.06
CA PRO A 57 12.27 0.77 20.33
C PRO A 57 11.18 1.35 21.26
N ALA A 58 11.22 1.02 22.53
CA ALA A 58 10.24 1.47 23.53
C ALA A 58 10.09 3.00 23.55
N ALA A 59 11.17 3.75 23.28
CA ALA A 59 11.16 5.20 23.15
C ALA A 59 10.27 5.72 21.99
N ARG A 60 9.96 4.89 20.99
CA ARG A 60 9.05 5.20 19.88
C ARG A 60 7.61 4.78 20.19
N ILE A 61 7.42 3.72 20.96
CA ILE A 61 6.09 3.21 21.35
C ILE A 61 5.48 4.03 22.48
N ALA A 62 6.25 4.36 23.52
CA ALA A 62 5.75 5.05 24.71
C ALA A 62 5.00 6.38 24.38
N PRO A 63 5.47 7.24 23.47
CA PRO A 63 4.77 8.47 23.09
C PRO A 63 3.45 8.25 22.34
N LEU A 64 3.16 7.04 21.89
CA LEU A 64 1.88 6.71 21.23
C LEU A 64 0.74 6.62 22.26
N ALA A 65 1.04 6.32 23.52
CA ALA A 65 0.04 6.31 24.57
C ALA A 65 -0.58 7.70 24.70
N GLY A 66 -1.91 7.80 24.51
CA GLY A 66 -2.64 9.08 24.53
C GLY A 66 -2.65 9.88 23.22
N LEU A 67 -1.91 9.46 22.20
CA LEU A 67 -2.00 10.04 20.86
C LEU A 67 -3.18 9.41 20.11
N ASP A 68 -4.10 10.25 19.60
CA ASP A 68 -5.15 9.74 18.73
C ASP A 68 -4.53 9.19 17.45
N ARG A 69 -4.91 7.96 17.12
CA ARG A 69 -4.48 7.27 15.91
C ARG A 69 -4.96 7.95 14.61
N ASN A 70 -5.90 8.87 14.69
CA ASN A 70 -6.44 9.60 13.54
C ASN A 70 -5.89 11.03 13.46
N GLU A 71 -4.97 11.44 14.34
CA GLU A 71 -4.30 12.73 14.25
C GLU A 71 -3.21 12.73 13.16
N PRO A 72 -2.97 13.87 12.48
CA PRO A 72 -1.89 14.03 11.51
C PRO A 72 -0.54 14.24 12.22
N ASP A 73 -0.12 13.25 12.98
CA ASP A 73 1.12 13.23 13.74
C ASP A 73 2.05 12.14 13.20
N SER A 74 3.32 12.48 12.93
CA SER A 74 4.32 11.58 12.36
C SER A 74 4.57 10.31 13.19
N ARG A 75 4.33 10.36 14.50
CA ARG A 75 4.45 9.18 15.38
C ARG A 75 3.46 8.08 15.00
N ASN A 76 2.34 8.40 14.33
CA ASN A 76 1.40 7.43 13.81
C ASN A 76 1.98 6.53 12.70
N LEU A 77 3.16 6.88 12.12
CA LEU A 77 3.91 5.98 11.25
C LEU A 77 4.21 4.63 11.94
N PHE A 78 4.52 4.65 13.24
CA PHE A 78 4.78 3.44 14.03
C PHE A 78 3.52 2.60 14.35
N ARG A 79 2.35 2.97 13.80
CA ARG A 79 1.11 2.20 13.83
C ARG A 79 0.69 1.68 12.45
N VAL A 80 1.50 1.89 11.42
CA VAL A 80 1.20 1.45 10.04
C VAL A 80 1.50 -0.04 9.87
N HIS A 81 0.85 -0.87 10.70
CA HIS A 81 1.03 -2.32 10.74
C HIS A 81 -0.27 -3.04 11.17
N TRP A 82 -0.33 -4.35 10.99
CA TRP A 82 -1.50 -5.18 11.29
C TRP A 82 -1.77 -5.39 12.79
N PHE A 83 -0.80 -5.13 13.64
CA PHE A 83 -0.84 -5.42 15.08
C PHE A 83 -1.43 -4.29 15.94
N SER A 84 -1.90 -3.20 15.34
CA SER A 84 -2.41 -2.05 16.08
C SER A 84 -3.68 -2.36 16.87
N ARG A 85 -3.74 -1.90 18.12
CA ARG A 85 -4.94 -1.96 18.96
C ARG A 85 -5.92 -0.84 18.64
N LEU A 86 -7.22 -1.10 18.85
CA LEU A 86 -8.25 -0.06 18.67
C LEU A 86 -8.08 1.13 19.60
N ASP A 87 -7.68 0.85 20.85
CA ASP A 87 -7.50 1.86 21.89
C ASP A 87 -6.17 2.63 21.78
N GLY A 88 -5.30 2.24 20.84
CA GLY A 88 -4.01 2.86 20.64
C GLY A 88 -2.96 2.56 21.72
N SER A 89 -3.21 1.63 22.63
CA SER A 89 -2.34 1.31 23.78
C SER A 89 -1.05 0.54 23.42
N GLY A 90 -0.77 0.35 22.15
CA GLY A 90 0.39 -0.38 21.65
C GLY A 90 0.01 -1.52 20.71
N PRO A 91 0.97 -2.32 20.24
CA PRO A 91 0.68 -3.47 19.38
C PRO A 91 0.15 -4.68 20.16
N HIS A 92 -0.63 -5.51 19.49
CA HIS A 92 -0.91 -6.88 19.90
C HIS A 92 0.31 -7.79 19.57
N GLU A 93 0.39 -8.96 20.17
CA GLU A 93 1.36 -10.01 19.77
C GLU A 93 0.96 -10.66 18.44
N VAL A 94 -0.34 -10.71 18.17
CA VAL A 94 -0.93 -11.30 16.97
C VAL A 94 -1.94 -10.30 16.41
N PRO A 95 -2.00 -10.10 15.08
CA PRO A 95 -3.05 -9.29 14.47
C PRO A 95 -4.46 -9.78 14.84
N ASP A 96 -5.40 -8.85 14.99
CA ASP A 96 -6.80 -9.23 15.18
C ASP A 96 -7.32 -10.01 13.97
N TYR A 97 -7.98 -11.11 14.23
CA TYR A 97 -8.61 -11.93 13.21
C TYR A 97 -9.92 -12.57 13.69
N ILE A 98 -10.73 -13.02 12.77
CA ILE A 98 -11.94 -13.78 13.02
C ILE A 98 -11.80 -15.13 12.33
N GLU A 99 -12.16 -16.20 13.01
CA GLU A 99 -12.39 -17.49 12.38
C GLU A 99 -13.87 -17.58 11.94
N LEU A 100 -14.08 -17.76 10.65
CA LEU A 100 -15.44 -17.90 10.13
C LEU A 100 -15.95 -19.31 10.38
N PRO A 101 -17.12 -19.47 11.00
CA PRO A 101 -17.65 -20.80 11.32
C PRO A 101 -18.08 -21.55 10.05
N SER A 102 -17.89 -22.86 10.04
CA SER A 102 -18.22 -23.74 8.90
C SER A 102 -19.70 -23.70 8.52
N GLU A 103 -20.58 -23.46 9.50
CA GLU A 103 -22.02 -23.29 9.28
C GLU A 103 -22.34 -22.06 8.40
N MET A 104 -21.49 -21.02 8.48
CA MET A 104 -21.62 -19.81 7.65
C MET A 104 -20.99 -20.02 6.27
N THR A 105 -19.85 -20.69 6.21
CA THR A 105 -19.05 -20.81 4.99
C THR A 105 -19.43 -22.00 4.12
N GLY A 106 -20.05 -23.01 4.70
CA GLY A 106 -20.38 -24.26 4.02
C GLY A 106 -19.16 -25.14 3.68
N VAL A 107 -17.98 -24.82 4.23
CA VAL A 107 -16.76 -25.60 4.02
C VAL A 107 -16.15 -26.05 5.36
N GLU A 108 -15.53 -27.24 5.36
CA GLU A 108 -14.91 -27.81 6.57
C GLU A 108 -13.56 -27.14 6.91
N ALA A 109 -12.91 -26.50 5.92
CA ALA A 109 -11.65 -25.80 6.17
C ALA A 109 -11.86 -24.59 7.08
N ARG A 110 -10.92 -24.39 8.00
CA ARG A 110 -10.88 -23.17 8.83
C ARG A 110 -10.56 -21.96 7.94
N ILE A 111 -11.37 -20.92 8.01
CA ILE A 111 -11.17 -19.66 7.29
C ILE A 111 -10.85 -18.57 8.30
N LEU A 112 -9.61 -18.06 8.25
CA LEU A 112 -9.14 -16.99 9.10
C LEU A 112 -9.20 -15.66 8.34
N LEU A 113 -9.94 -14.70 8.89
CA LEU A 113 -10.10 -13.36 8.33
C LEU A 113 -9.35 -12.33 9.17
N ALA A 114 -8.23 -11.81 8.69
CA ALA A 114 -7.49 -10.75 9.35
C ALA A 114 -8.24 -9.41 9.28
N ILE A 115 -8.26 -8.66 10.39
CA ILE A 115 -9.05 -7.44 10.55
C ILE A 115 -8.24 -6.19 10.19
N GLY A 116 -8.44 -5.67 8.96
CA GLY A 116 -7.70 -4.53 8.42
C GLY A 116 -8.10 -3.15 8.95
N ASN A 117 -9.15 -3.02 9.76
CA ASN A 117 -9.61 -1.71 10.25
C ASN A 117 -8.82 -1.18 11.46
N ARG A 118 -7.74 -1.87 11.85
CA ARG A 118 -6.83 -1.46 12.92
C ARG A 118 -5.81 -0.42 12.49
N PHE A 119 -5.60 -0.28 11.20
CA PHE A 119 -4.67 0.72 10.66
C PHE A 119 -5.07 2.15 11.06
N PRO A 120 -4.09 3.05 11.28
CA PRO A 120 -4.34 4.42 11.69
C PRO A 120 -4.97 5.27 10.57
N MET A 121 -5.49 6.43 10.92
CA MET A 121 -5.95 7.51 10.05
C MET A 121 -7.16 7.19 9.19
N ILE A 122 -7.11 6.15 8.35
CA ILE A 122 -8.18 5.81 7.40
C ILE A 122 -8.87 4.46 7.70
N ARG A 123 -8.43 3.73 8.73
CA ARG A 123 -8.92 2.39 9.10
C ARG A 123 -8.85 1.38 7.94
N ALA A 124 -7.78 1.44 7.14
CA ALA A 124 -7.53 0.52 6.04
C ALA A 124 -6.03 0.36 5.80
N HIS A 125 -5.62 -0.82 5.34
CA HIS A 125 -4.23 -1.15 5.03
C HIS A 125 -3.59 -0.27 3.94
N LYS A 126 -4.38 0.53 3.23
CA LYS A 126 -3.88 1.41 2.17
C LYS A 126 -2.89 2.49 2.66
N VAL A 127 -2.82 2.77 3.97
CA VAL A 127 -1.71 3.57 4.54
C VAL A 127 -0.37 2.83 4.46
N LEU A 128 -0.36 1.49 4.61
CA LEU A 128 0.84 0.69 4.39
C LEU A 128 1.25 0.70 2.91
N ALA A 129 0.29 0.51 2.00
CA ALA A 129 0.55 0.60 0.56
C ALA A 129 1.16 1.95 0.18
N ALA A 130 0.58 3.07 0.67
CA ALA A 130 1.11 4.41 0.43
C ALA A 130 2.49 4.62 1.04
N TYR A 131 2.71 4.17 2.27
CA TYR A 131 4.02 4.20 2.93
C TYR A 131 5.07 3.46 2.10
N SER A 132 4.74 2.26 1.63
CA SER A 132 5.64 1.42 0.82
C SER A 132 5.99 2.05 -0.53
N CYS A 133 5.13 2.90 -1.09
CA CYS A 133 5.40 3.58 -2.35
C CYS A 133 6.19 4.88 -2.17
N LEU A 134 5.95 5.66 -1.11
CA LEU A 134 6.57 6.97 -0.94
C LEU A 134 7.94 6.88 -0.24
N VAL A 135 8.09 6.04 0.78
CA VAL A 135 9.34 5.96 1.56
C VAL A 135 10.55 5.57 0.73
N PRO A 136 10.51 4.57 -0.16
CA PRO A 136 11.67 4.28 -1.01
C PRO A 136 12.12 5.47 -1.87
N ARG A 137 11.19 6.27 -2.37
CA ARG A 137 11.50 7.47 -3.14
C ARG A 137 12.19 8.56 -2.30
N LEU A 138 11.72 8.75 -1.07
CA LEU A 138 12.33 9.70 -0.11
C LEU A 138 13.75 9.30 0.26
N VAL A 139 13.97 8.03 0.63
CA VAL A 139 15.28 7.55 1.10
C VAL A 139 16.28 7.31 -0.03
N THR A 140 15.86 7.39 -1.28
CA THR A 140 16.74 7.31 -2.46
C THR A 140 16.90 8.67 -3.17
N GLY A 141 16.31 9.74 -2.62
CA GLY A 141 16.42 11.08 -3.22
C GLY A 141 15.66 11.23 -4.55
N ARG A 142 14.67 10.37 -4.81
CA ARG A 142 13.80 10.48 -5.99
C ARG A 142 12.58 11.36 -5.77
N PHE A 143 12.24 11.60 -4.53
CA PHE A 143 11.18 12.51 -4.13
C PHE A 143 11.75 13.57 -3.20
N ASP A 144 11.68 14.84 -3.63
CA ASP A 144 12.06 15.99 -2.81
C ASP A 144 10.82 16.49 -2.02
N PRO A 145 10.76 16.30 -0.70
CA PRO A 145 9.61 16.71 0.10
C PRO A 145 9.43 18.24 0.18
N THR A 146 10.41 19.00 -0.31
CA THR A 146 10.36 20.46 -0.31
C THR A 146 9.84 21.06 -1.61
N ALA A 147 9.85 20.29 -2.69
CA ALA A 147 9.47 20.74 -4.04
C ALA A 147 8.38 19.87 -4.65
N HIS A 148 8.50 18.54 -4.53
CA HIS A 148 7.58 17.63 -5.21
C HIS A 148 6.23 17.50 -4.52
N ARG A 149 5.22 17.18 -5.33
CA ARG A 149 3.85 16.85 -4.90
C ARG A 149 3.56 15.39 -5.24
N ALA A 150 3.26 14.60 -4.21
CA ALA A 150 2.89 13.19 -4.35
C ALA A 150 1.44 13.07 -4.80
N VAL A 151 1.19 12.65 -6.03
CA VAL A 151 -0.15 12.48 -6.59
C VAL A 151 -0.64 11.04 -6.40
N TRP A 152 -1.82 10.91 -5.79
CA TRP A 152 -2.42 9.65 -5.40
C TRP A 152 -3.71 9.37 -6.16
N PRO A 153 -3.62 8.79 -7.38
CA PRO A 153 -4.80 8.44 -8.15
C PRO A 153 -5.53 7.25 -7.55
N SER A 154 -6.81 7.40 -7.27
CA SER A 154 -7.63 6.29 -6.76
C SER A 154 -9.10 6.65 -6.65
N THR A 155 -9.95 5.65 -6.69
CA THR A 155 -11.38 5.79 -6.41
C THR A 155 -11.73 5.75 -4.91
N GLY A 156 -10.72 5.67 -4.00
CA GLY A 156 -11.08 5.57 -2.58
C GLY A 156 -9.93 5.55 -1.58
N ASN A 157 -9.74 4.41 -0.90
CA ASN A 157 -8.86 4.31 0.27
C ASN A 157 -7.38 4.55 -0.03
N TYR A 158 -6.92 4.31 -1.27
CA TYR A 158 -5.51 4.56 -1.58
C TYR A 158 -5.20 6.06 -1.67
N ALA A 159 -6.08 6.87 -2.29
CA ALA A 159 -5.91 8.33 -2.28
C ALA A 159 -5.90 8.87 -0.85
N ARG A 160 -6.84 8.43 0.01
CA ARG A 160 -6.85 8.80 1.44
C ARG A 160 -5.59 8.33 2.16
N GLY A 161 -5.12 7.11 1.89
CA GLY A 161 -3.88 6.57 2.45
C GLY A 161 -2.67 7.41 2.04
N GLY A 162 -2.58 7.79 0.77
CA GLY A 162 -1.54 8.63 0.23
C GLY A 162 -1.52 10.03 0.85
N ILE A 163 -2.67 10.68 0.95
CA ILE A 163 -2.81 11.98 1.60
C ILE A 163 -2.41 11.89 3.09
N ALA A 164 -2.87 10.85 3.81
CA ALA A 164 -2.52 10.66 5.21
C ALA A 164 -1.00 10.49 5.40
N ILE A 165 -0.38 9.63 4.61
CA ILE A 165 1.06 9.37 4.68
C ILE A 165 1.87 10.61 4.26
N SER A 166 1.48 11.28 3.18
CA SER A 166 2.12 12.54 2.77
C SER A 166 2.07 13.56 3.91
N ARG A 167 0.88 13.77 4.50
CA ARG A 167 0.66 14.75 5.57
C ARG A 167 1.55 14.51 6.79
N ILE A 168 1.63 13.27 7.28
CA ILE A 168 2.40 12.95 8.50
C ILE A 168 3.89 12.85 8.26
N MET A 169 4.34 12.77 7.01
CA MET A 169 5.74 12.85 6.60
C MET A 169 6.14 14.26 6.11
N ASP A 170 5.28 15.27 6.36
CA ASP A 170 5.51 16.65 5.96
C ASP A 170 5.80 16.82 4.45
N CYS A 171 5.15 15.98 3.64
CA CYS A 171 5.13 16.03 2.18
C CYS A 171 3.80 16.60 1.68
N ARG A 172 3.80 17.27 0.53
CA ARG A 172 2.56 17.69 -0.11
C ARG A 172 1.96 16.53 -0.90
N GLY A 173 0.71 16.16 -0.57
CA GLY A 173 -0.04 15.11 -1.26
C GLY A 173 -1.21 15.70 -2.04
N VAL A 174 -1.45 15.18 -3.25
CA VAL A 174 -2.57 15.54 -4.12
C VAL A 174 -3.42 14.29 -4.38
N ALA A 175 -4.72 14.38 -4.16
CA ALA A 175 -5.66 13.30 -4.43
C ALA A 175 -6.32 13.52 -5.80
N VAL A 176 -6.35 12.49 -6.64
CA VAL A 176 -7.10 12.49 -7.91
C VAL A 176 -8.16 11.42 -7.84
N LEU A 177 -9.44 11.80 -7.87
CA LEU A 177 -10.56 10.89 -7.69
C LEU A 177 -11.84 11.38 -8.38
N PRO A 178 -12.78 10.46 -8.73
CA PRO A 178 -14.02 10.83 -9.37
C PRO A 178 -14.92 11.68 -8.46
N GLU A 179 -15.61 12.65 -9.05
CA GLU A 179 -16.51 13.56 -8.33
C GLU A 179 -17.72 12.84 -7.70
N GLY A 180 -18.14 11.70 -8.27
CA GLY A 180 -19.24 10.89 -7.77
C GLY A 180 -18.92 10.08 -6.50
N MET A 181 -17.71 10.23 -5.92
CA MET A 181 -17.38 9.59 -4.66
C MET A 181 -18.17 10.19 -3.49
N SER A 182 -18.31 9.43 -2.39
CA SER A 182 -19.12 9.85 -1.25
C SER A 182 -18.64 11.16 -0.63
N LYS A 183 -19.60 11.99 -0.19
CA LYS A 183 -19.33 13.25 0.52
C LYS A 183 -18.35 13.04 1.69
N ALA A 184 -18.51 11.98 2.47
CA ALA A 184 -17.64 11.69 3.62
C ALA A 184 -16.17 11.51 3.23
N ARG A 185 -15.86 11.03 2.01
CA ARG A 185 -14.50 10.94 1.51
C ARG A 185 -13.92 12.30 1.20
N PHE A 186 -14.70 13.18 0.56
CA PHE A 186 -14.29 14.54 0.28
C PHE A 186 -14.12 15.36 1.55
N ASP A 187 -15.06 15.29 2.50
CA ASP A 187 -14.96 15.98 3.80
C ASP A 187 -13.68 15.58 4.55
N TRP A 188 -13.32 14.29 4.48
CA TRP A 188 -12.07 13.80 5.06
C TRP A 188 -10.83 14.35 4.32
N LEU A 189 -10.83 14.34 2.98
CA LEU A 189 -9.73 14.87 2.17
C LEU A 189 -9.52 16.37 2.42
N GLU A 190 -10.60 17.14 2.50
CA GLU A 190 -10.57 18.58 2.78
C GLU A 190 -9.93 18.90 4.14
N GLN A 191 -10.08 18.01 5.13
CA GLN A 191 -9.42 18.15 6.43
C GLN A 191 -7.95 17.75 6.43
N TRP A 192 -7.56 16.84 5.53
CA TRP A 192 -6.25 16.23 5.54
C TRP A 192 -5.27 16.79 4.53
N THR A 193 -5.72 17.37 3.43
CA THR A 193 -4.86 18.05 2.46
C THR A 193 -4.36 19.40 3.00
N LEU A 194 -3.23 19.86 2.48
CA LEU A 194 -2.66 21.17 2.87
C LEU A 194 -3.41 22.32 2.20
N ASP A 195 -3.81 22.13 0.98
CA ASP A 195 -4.54 23.10 0.16
C ASP A 195 -5.71 22.40 -0.54
N PRO A 196 -6.89 22.28 0.10
CA PRO A 196 -8.02 21.55 -0.45
C PRO A 196 -8.46 22.02 -1.84
N THR A 197 -8.21 23.27 -2.18
CA THR A 197 -8.58 23.83 -3.48
C THR A 197 -7.70 23.27 -4.61
N ASN A 198 -6.42 23.08 -4.36
CA ASN A 198 -5.45 22.66 -5.37
C ASN A 198 -5.00 21.21 -5.21
N ASP A 199 -5.18 20.59 -4.02
CA ASP A 199 -4.71 19.25 -3.71
C ASP A 199 -5.81 18.18 -3.82
N ILE A 200 -7.05 18.56 -4.23
CA ILE A 200 -8.15 17.63 -4.50
C ILE A 200 -8.64 17.84 -5.92
N ILE A 201 -8.18 16.97 -6.82
CA ILE A 201 -8.55 17.00 -8.24
C ILE A 201 -9.72 16.05 -8.44
N ARG A 202 -10.85 16.61 -8.90
CA ARG A 202 -12.08 15.87 -9.16
C ARG A 202 -12.16 15.55 -10.64
N THR A 203 -12.27 14.26 -10.97
CA THR A 203 -12.51 13.82 -12.35
C THR A 203 -13.97 13.48 -12.57
N PRO A 204 -14.48 13.55 -13.80
CA PRO A 204 -15.88 13.17 -14.09
C PRO A 204 -16.16 11.69 -13.71
N GLY A 205 -17.38 11.42 -13.26
CA GLY A 205 -17.91 10.07 -13.09
C GLY A 205 -17.86 9.51 -11.68
N THR A 206 -17.80 8.18 -11.58
CA THR A 206 -17.89 7.39 -10.35
C THR A 206 -16.66 6.49 -10.16
N GLU A 207 -16.72 5.55 -9.20
CA GLU A 207 -15.64 4.58 -8.95
C GLU A 207 -15.27 3.71 -10.17
N SER A 208 -16.12 3.62 -11.17
CA SER A 208 -15.84 2.88 -12.42
C SER A 208 -15.10 3.71 -13.47
N ASN A 209 -14.98 5.02 -13.26
CA ASN A 209 -14.36 5.94 -14.22
C ASN A 209 -12.85 6.09 -13.97
N VAL A 210 -12.12 5.02 -14.16
CA VAL A 210 -10.66 4.99 -13.92
C VAL A 210 -9.90 5.68 -15.05
N LYS A 211 -10.42 5.67 -16.28
CA LYS A 211 -9.78 6.32 -17.42
C LYS A 211 -9.61 7.82 -17.18
N GLU A 212 -10.63 8.49 -16.70
CA GLU A 212 -10.62 9.94 -16.43
C GLU A 212 -9.57 10.30 -15.35
N ILE A 213 -9.34 9.39 -14.39
CA ILE A 213 -8.26 9.55 -13.40
C ILE A 213 -6.89 9.49 -14.11
N TYR A 214 -6.70 8.55 -15.01
CA TYR A 214 -5.44 8.41 -15.75
C TYR A 214 -5.20 9.57 -16.70
N ASP A 215 -6.23 10.03 -17.40
CA ASP A 215 -6.13 11.21 -18.27
C ASP A 215 -5.67 12.43 -17.46
N ALA A 216 -6.25 12.66 -16.29
CA ALA A 216 -5.83 13.74 -15.40
C ALA A 216 -4.37 13.55 -14.91
N CYS A 217 -3.96 12.32 -14.61
CA CYS A 217 -2.57 12.04 -14.22
C CYS A 217 -1.59 12.31 -15.37
N ASN A 218 -1.94 11.92 -16.60
CA ASN A 218 -1.09 12.18 -17.78
C ASN A 218 -0.91 13.69 -18.05
N GLU A 219 -1.92 14.50 -17.75
CA GLU A 219 -1.80 15.96 -17.81
C GLU A 219 -0.89 16.50 -16.70
N LEU A 220 -1.05 15.97 -15.49
CA LEU A 220 -0.25 16.39 -14.33
C LEU A 220 1.24 16.05 -14.47
N GLU A 221 1.58 14.93 -15.09
CA GLU A 221 2.99 14.51 -15.34
C GLU A 221 3.79 15.49 -16.19
N GLN A 222 3.14 16.47 -16.85
CA GLN A 222 3.85 17.53 -17.58
C GLN A 222 4.51 18.55 -16.63
N ASP A 223 4.12 18.59 -15.36
CA ASP A 223 4.72 19.42 -14.33
C ASP A 223 5.86 18.63 -13.63
N PRO A 224 7.12 19.08 -13.71
CA PRO A 224 8.24 18.36 -13.14
C PRO A 224 8.23 18.27 -11.60
N GLU A 225 7.37 19.04 -10.92
CA GLU A 225 7.17 18.92 -9.47
C GLU A 225 6.18 17.81 -9.11
N ILE A 226 5.54 17.17 -10.09
CA ILE A 226 4.55 16.11 -9.87
C ILE A 226 5.20 14.74 -9.92
N GLU A 227 4.92 13.94 -8.90
CA GLU A 227 5.25 12.52 -8.84
C GLU A 227 3.96 11.71 -8.74
N ILE A 228 3.59 11.03 -9.83
CA ILE A 228 2.42 10.15 -9.83
C ILE A 228 2.77 8.84 -9.14
N ILE A 229 2.13 8.58 -8.00
CA ILE A 229 2.31 7.35 -7.23
C ILE A 229 1.07 6.47 -7.41
N ASN A 230 1.08 5.71 -8.49
CA ASN A 230 -0.06 4.89 -8.89
C ASN A 230 0.06 3.48 -8.31
N GLN A 231 -0.88 3.07 -7.43
CA GLN A 231 -0.87 1.74 -6.82
C GLN A 231 -0.84 0.57 -7.83
N PHE A 232 -1.27 0.80 -9.07
CA PHE A 232 -1.31 -0.22 -10.11
C PHE A 232 0.03 -0.41 -10.82
N SER A 233 0.97 0.52 -10.68
CA SER A 233 2.29 0.48 -11.31
C SER A 233 3.46 0.50 -10.32
N GLU A 234 3.19 0.62 -9.03
CA GLU A 234 4.21 0.64 -7.98
C GLU A 234 4.49 -0.76 -7.43
N PHE A 235 5.57 -1.39 -7.85
CA PHE A 235 5.94 -2.71 -7.31
C PHE A 235 6.27 -2.67 -5.82
N SER A 236 6.70 -1.54 -5.31
CA SER A 236 6.90 -1.31 -3.86
C SER A 236 5.61 -1.51 -3.04
N ASN A 237 4.42 -1.32 -3.63
CA ASN A 237 3.15 -1.72 -3.02
C ASN A 237 3.09 -3.23 -2.75
N HIS A 238 3.47 -4.05 -3.73
CA HIS A 238 3.56 -5.51 -3.59
C HIS A 238 4.62 -5.92 -2.56
N LEU A 239 5.82 -5.34 -2.65
CA LEU A 239 6.92 -5.63 -1.71
C LEU A 239 6.57 -5.24 -0.28
N GLY A 240 5.86 -4.14 -0.06
CA GLY A 240 5.39 -3.75 1.26
C GLY A 240 4.43 -4.77 1.87
N HIS A 241 3.54 -5.34 1.05
CA HIS A 241 2.67 -6.43 1.50
C HIS A 241 3.41 -7.76 1.69
N TYR A 242 4.40 -8.07 0.85
CA TYR A 242 5.29 -9.21 1.07
C TYR A 242 6.02 -9.09 2.41
N ALA A 243 6.65 -7.94 2.66
CA ALA A 243 7.50 -7.73 3.83
C ALA A 243 6.74 -7.54 5.14
N VAL A 244 5.51 -7.03 5.12
CA VAL A 244 4.77 -6.66 6.34
C VAL A 244 3.49 -7.46 6.51
N THR A 245 2.63 -7.52 5.49
CA THR A 245 1.34 -8.22 5.58
C THR A 245 1.53 -9.74 5.62
N GLY A 246 2.44 -10.26 4.81
CA GLY A 246 2.75 -11.69 4.78
C GLY A 246 3.15 -12.25 6.15
N PRO A 247 4.19 -11.72 6.82
CA PRO A 247 4.56 -12.11 8.18
C PRO A 247 3.43 -11.96 9.19
N ALA A 248 2.65 -10.88 9.12
CA ALA A 248 1.51 -10.66 10.01
C ALA A 248 0.44 -11.75 9.87
N LEU A 249 0.12 -12.16 8.64
CA LEU A 249 -0.82 -13.26 8.38
C LEU A 249 -0.22 -14.62 8.77
N GLY A 250 1.09 -14.81 8.62
CA GLY A 250 1.82 -15.96 9.14
C GLY A 250 1.63 -16.09 10.65
N ARG A 251 1.77 -14.99 11.41
CA ARG A 251 1.50 -14.97 12.86
C ARG A 251 0.07 -15.36 13.21
N VAL A 252 -0.91 -14.90 12.42
CA VAL A 252 -2.31 -15.32 12.60
C VAL A 252 -2.47 -16.83 12.42
N PHE A 253 -1.88 -17.39 11.35
CA PHE A 253 -1.93 -18.83 11.09
C PHE A 253 -1.28 -19.63 12.23
N GLU A 254 -0.08 -19.28 12.63
CA GLU A 254 0.65 -19.95 13.71
C GLU A 254 -0.12 -19.91 15.04
N HIS A 255 -0.67 -18.75 15.39
CA HIS A 255 -1.49 -18.59 16.60
C HIS A 255 -2.76 -19.43 16.54
N ALA A 256 -3.50 -19.36 15.43
CA ALA A 256 -4.75 -20.11 15.26
C ALA A 256 -4.55 -21.63 15.26
N THR A 257 -3.35 -22.09 14.92
CA THR A 257 -3.01 -23.52 14.83
C THR A 257 -2.06 -23.99 15.93
N ALA A 258 -1.86 -23.18 16.96
CA ALA A 258 -0.99 -23.55 18.09
C ALA A 258 -1.36 -24.90 18.68
N GLY A 259 -0.36 -25.78 18.86
CA GLY A 259 -0.55 -27.14 19.34
C GLY A 259 -1.03 -28.17 18.29
N ARG A 260 -1.19 -27.77 17.03
CA ARG A 260 -1.60 -28.65 15.90
C ARG A 260 -0.47 -28.82 14.90
N SER A 261 0.29 -29.90 15.04
CA SER A 261 1.42 -30.23 14.14
C SER A 261 0.99 -30.67 12.73
N ASP A 262 -0.30 -31.02 12.56
CA ASP A 262 -0.91 -31.43 11.30
C ASP A 262 -1.52 -30.28 10.50
N ALA A 263 -1.58 -29.09 11.07
CA ALA A 263 -2.18 -27.92 10.43
C ALA A 263 -1.37 -27.49 9.19
N ARG A 264 -2.08 -27.15 8.13
CA ARG A 264 -1.50 -26.70 6.86
C ARG A 264 -2.19 -25.42 6.40
N LEU A 265 -1.43 -24.41 6.01
CA LEU A 265 -1.96 -23.26 5.32
C LEU A 265 -2.18 -23.62 3.84
N VAL A 266 -3.43 -23.89 3.48
CA VAL A 266 -3.76 -24.41 2.14
C VAL A 266 -3.79 -23.30 1.11
N ALA A 267 -4.35 -22.15 1.45
CA ALA A 267 -4.50 -21.03 0.51
C ALA A 267 -4.54 -19.68 1.22
N PHE A 268 -4.01 -18.69 0.55
CA PHE A 268 -4.28 -17.28 0.75
C PHE A 268 -5.29 -16.82 -0.30
N VAL A 269 -6.38 -16.19 0.13
CA VAL A 269 -7.44 -15.69 -0.76
C VAL A 269 -7.50 -14.18 -0.66
N SER A 270 -7.40 -13.50 -1.77
CA SER A 270 -7.44 -12.03 -1.83
C SER A 270 -8.30 -11.54 -2.99
N ALA A 271 -9.22 -10.62 -2.71
CA ALA A 271 -9.85 -9.84 -3.76
C ALA A 271 -8.80 -8.88 -4.34
N SER A 272 -8.49 -9.05 -5.62
CA SER A 272 -7.45 -8.30 -6.30
C SER A 272 -8.03 -7.08 -7.01
N GLY A 273 -7.52 -5.91 -6.66
CA GLY A 273 -7.72 -4.67 -7.41
C GLY A 273 -6.38 -4.22 -8.00
N SER A 274 -5.51 -3.64 -7.18
CA SER A 274 -4.15 -3.25 -7.60
C SER A 274 -3.10 -4.37 -7.49
N ALA A 275 -3.52 -5.57 -7.11
CA ALA A 275 -2.67 -6.75 -6.86
C ALA A 275 -1.63 -6.63 -5.72
N GLY A 276 -1.48 -5.46 -5.08
CA GLY A 276 -0.49 -5.27 -4.01
C GLY A 276 -0.58 -6.30 -2.89
N THR A 277 -1.80 -6.64 -2.44
CA THR A 277 -2.01 -7.64 -1.38
C THR A 277 -1.58 -9.06 -1.76
N LEU A 278 -1.43 -9.37 -3.04
CA LEU A 278 -0.90 -10.66 -3.49
C LEU A 278 0.56 -10.86 -3.07
N GLY A 279 1.30 -9.78 -2.79
CA GLY A 279 2.61 -9.87 -2.15
C GLY A 279 2.60 -10.60 -0.81
N ALA A 280 1.54 -10.45 -0.02
CA ALA A 280 1.36 -11.26 1.19
C ALA A 280 1.14 -12.74 0.86
N GLY A 281 0.44 -13.03 -0.24
CA GLY A 281 0.27 -14.39 -0.75
C GLY A 281 1.60 -15.03 -1.17
N ASP A 282 2.48 -14.27 -1.83
CA ASP A 282 3.80 -14.75 -2.22
C ASP A 282 4.65 -15.09 -0.98
N TYR A 283 4.66 -14.23 0.05
CA TYR A 283 5.32 -14.56 1.32
C TYR A 283 4.78 -15.87 1.94
N LEU A 284 3.45 -16.02 1.97
CA LEU A 284 2.84 -17.22 2.55
C LEU A 284 3.10 -18.48 1.72
N LYS A 285 3.19 -18.33 0.40
CA LYS A 285 3.58 -19.39 -0.52
C LYS A 285 5.03 -19.81 -0.28
N ASP A 286 5.95 -18.85 -0.19
CA ASP A 286 7.37 -19.10 0.04
C ASP A 286 7.61 -19.74 1.41
N THR A 287 6.87 -19.30 2.44
CA THR A 287 7.08 -19.74 3.82
C THR A 287 6.35 -21.04 4.17
N TYR A 288 5.10 -21.20 3.72
CA TYR A 288 4.21 -22.29 4.12
C TYR A 288 3.79 -23.20 2.95
N GLY A 289 4.19 -22.89 1.71
CA GLY A 289 3.77 -23.64 0.52
C GLY A 289 2.29 -23.46 0.18
N SER A 290 1.67 -22.37 0.63
CA SER A 290 0.25 -22.11 0.38
C SER A 290 -0.02 -21.78 -1.09
N ARG A 291 -1.26 -21.99 -1.53
CA ARG A 291 -1.71 -21.47 -2.84
C ARG A 291 -2.15 -20.03 -2.71
N ILE A 292 -2.04 -19.28 -3.81
CA ILE A 292 -2.63 -17.94 -3.93
C ILE A 292 -3.88 -18.06 -4.77
N VAL A 293 -5.00 -17.54 -4.25
CA VAL A 293 -6.28 -17.46 -4.96
C VAL A 293 -6.65 -15.99 -5.08
N ALA A 294 -6.39 -15.42 -6.25
CA ALA A 294 -6.82 -14.08 -6.58
C ALA A 294 -8.29 -14.11 -7.02
N VAL A 295 -9.11 -13.23 -6.44
CA VAL A 295 -10.53 -13.10 -6.75
C VAL A 295 -10.75 -11.76 -7.45
N GLU A 296 -11.40 -11.80 -8.60
CA GLU A 296 -11.74 -10.61 -9.40
C GLU A 296 -13.24 -10.52 -9.61
N ALA A 297 -13.73 -9.31 -9.91
CA ALA A 297 -15.10 -9.13 -10.34
C ALA A 297 -15.31 -9.72 -11.76
N LEU A 298 -16.46 -10.34 -12.00
CA LEU A 298 -16.80 -10.89 -13.31
C LEU A 298 -16.82 -9.81 -14.40
N GLU A 299 -17.14 -8.58 -14.02
CA GLU A 299 -17.19 -7.42 -14.91
C GLU A 299 -15.80 -6.84 -15.20
N CYS A 300 -14.76 -7.26 -14.45
CA CYS A 300 -13.39 -6.80 -14.63
C CYS A 300 -12.38 -7.93 -14.36
N PRO A 301 -12.35 -8.99 -15.18
CA PRO A 301 -11.49 -10.15 -14.99
C PRO A 301 -10.09 -9.91 -15.58
N THR A 302 -9.36 -8.95 -15.05
CA THR A 302 -8.10 -8.46 -15.60
C THR A 302 -7.04 -9.55 -15.73
N MET A 303 -6.87 -10.38 -14.69
CA MET A 303 -5.86 -11.45 -14.69
C MET A 303 -6.35 -12.71 -15.41
N LEU A 304 -7.66 -12.99 -15.34
CA LEU A 304 -8.23 -14.22 -15.87
C LEU A 304 -8.32 -14.19 -17.42
N GLU A 305 -8.73 -13.05 -17.98
CA GLU A 305 -9.04 -12.95 -19.42
C GLU A 305 -7.92 -12.27 -20.22
N ASN A 306 -6.95 -11.63 -19.57
CA ASN A 306 -5.84 -10.98 -20.26
C ASN A 306 -4.53 -11.74 -20.04
N GLY A 307 -3.75 -11.91 -21.10
CA GLY A 307 -2.40 -12.40 -21.04
C GLY A 307 -1.43 -11.36 -20.46
N PHE A 308 -0.23 -11.81 -20.12
CA PHE A 308 0.85 -10.92 -19.71
C PHE A 308 1.14 -9.89 -20.81
N GLY A 309 1.06 -8.61 -20.49
CA GLY A 309 1.24 -7.51 -21.42
C GLY A 309 0.01 -7.18 -22.26
N ASP A 310 -1.05 -8.00 -22.23
CA ASP A 310 -2.32 -7.68 -22.85
C ASP A 310 -3.19 -6.86 -21.93
N HIS A 311 -3.64 -5.73 -22.44
CA HIS A 311 -4.29 -4.72 -21.62
C HIS A 311 -5.70 -4.49 -22.10
N ASN A 312 -6.65 -5.07 -21.44
CA ASN A 312 -8.03 -4.73 -21.66
C ASN A 312 -8.71 -4.48 -20.32
N ILE A 313 -8.81 -3.24 -19.95
CA ILE A 313 -9.70 -2.85 -18.87
C ILE A 313 -11.04 -2.60 -19.54
N GLN A 314 -12.01 -3.46 -19.30
CA GLN A 314 -13.32 -3.40 -19.92
C GLN A 314 -13.94 -2.00 -19.77
N GLY A 315 -14.34 -1.43 -20.91
CA GLY A 315 -15.00 -0.13 -20.97
C GLY A 315 -14.10 1.08 -20.80
N ILE A 316 -12.80 0.91 -20.57
CA ILE A 316 -11.88 2.03 -20.35
C ILE A 316 -11.08 2.40 -21.61
N GLY A 317 -11.20 1.66 -22.70
CA GLY A 317 -10.69 2.02 -24.04
C GLY A 317 -9.17 2.11 -24.19
N ASP A 318 -8.42 2.47 -23.16
CA ASP A 318 -6.97 2.49 -23.07
C ASP A 318 -6.48 1.79 -21.80
N LYS A 319 -5.64 1.11 -21.93
CA LYS A 319 -4.73 0.08 -21.50
C LYS A 319 -3.88 0.45 -20.31
N HIS A 320 -4.43 0.37 -19.12
CA HIS A 320 -3.61 0.40 -17.92
C HIS A 320 -3.77 -0.90 -17.16
N VAL A 321 -3.03 -1.91 -17.56
CA VAL A 321 -2.85 -3.08 -16.71
C VAL A 321 -1.98 -2.68 -15.55
N PRO A 322 -2.38 -3.02 -14.33
CA PRO A 322 -1.49 -2.90 -13.19
C PRO A 322 -0.17 -3.59 -13.50
N LEU A 323 0.94 -2.86 -13.43
CA LEU A 323 2.27 -3.42 -13.66
C LEU A 323 2.53 -4.62 -12.74
N ILE A 324 1.96 -4.58 -11.56
CA ILE A 324 2.04 -5.65 -10.56
C ILE A 324 1.42 -6.96 -11.07
N HIS A 325 0.36 -6.90 -11.85
CA HIS A 325 -0.22 -8.09 -12.50
C HIS A 325 0.73 -8.69 -13.55
N ASN A 326 1.65 -7.90 -14.07
CA ASN A 326 2.62 -8.35 -15.08
C ASN A 326 3.87 -9.02 -14.49
N VAL A 327 4.08 -8.94 -13.19
CA VAL A 327 5.26 -9.52 -12.50
C VAL A 327 4.92 -10.74 -11.64
N MET A 328 3.65 -11.12 -11.59
CA MET A 328 3.17 -12.35 -10.99
C MET A 328 2.92 -13.39 -12.07
#